data_4e37361f98d7d2c6a389cb928605940c
#
_entry.id   4e37361f98d7d2c6a389cb928605940c
#
_cell.length_a   1.000
_cell.length_b   1.000
_cell.length_c   1.000
_cell.angle_alpha   90.00
_cell.angle_beta   90.00
_cell.angle_gamma   90.00
#
_symmetry.space_group_name_H-M   'P 1'
#
loop_
_entity.id
_entity.type
_entity.pdbx_description
1 polymer ?
#
loop_
_entity_poly.entity_id
_entity_poly.type
_entity_poly.pdbx_seq_one_letter_code
_entity_poly.pdbx_strand_id
1 'polypeptide(L)'
;MGMKGEYYPGKLIGKVLKIFCISNFVSDMVSFHRLLVVYPWTQRFFDSFGNLSSPSAILGNPKVKAHGKKVLTSFGEAIKNMDNLKTAFAKLSELHCDKLHVDPENFKLLGNVLVCVLAHNFGKEFTPQVQAAYQKVVAGVANALAHKYH
;
A
#
# COMPACT_ATOMS: atom_id res chain seq x y z
N MET A 1 -32.95 -17.86 -9.81
CA MET A 1 -32.94 -16.76 -10.78
C MET A 1 -31.84 -15.80 -10.41
N GLY A 2 -30.84 -15.77 -11.24
CA GLY A 2 -29.59 -15.13 -10.93
C GLY A 2 -29.73 -13.66 -10.63
N MET A 3 -29.26 -13.26 -9.44
CA MET A 3 -28.84 -11.90 -9.26
C MET A 3 -27.62 -11.68 -10.18
N LYS A 4 -27.89 -11.27 -11.40
CA LYS A 4 -26.93 -10.53 -12.19
C LYS A 4 -26.79 -9.17 -11.51
N GLY A 5 -26.13 -9.14 -10.37
CA GLY A 5 -25.51 -7.94 -9.90
C GLY A 5 -24.53 -7.58 -11.00
N GLU A 6 -24.92 -6.61 -11.81
CA GLU A 6 -24.06 -6.06 -12.83
C GLU A 6 -22.81 -5.57 -12.13
N TYR A 7 -21.79 -6.42 -12.15
CA TYR A 7 -20.44 -6.06 -11.79
C TYR A 7 -19.99 -5.05 -12.84
N TYR A 8 -20.27 -3.78 -12.58
CA TYR A 8 -19.67 -2.69 -13.33
C TYR A 8 -18.31 -2.41 -12.72
N PRO A 9 -17.24 -2.99 -13.26
CA PRO A 9 -15.89 -2.75 -12.73
C PRO A 9 -15.57 -1.25 -12.67
N GLY A 10 -16.14 -0.46 -13.57
CA GLY A 10 -15.95 0.99 -13.60
C GLY A 10 -16.50 1.74 -12.38
N LYS A 11 -17.67 1.35 -11.84
CA LYS A 11 -18.22 1.98 -10.63
C LYS A 11 -17.42 1.62 -9.38
N LEU A 12 -16.96 0.38 -9.28
CA LEU A 12 -16.15 -0.08 -8.16
C LEU A 12 -14.78 0.58 -8.18
N ILE A 13 -14.12 0.63 -9.35
CA ILE A 13 -12.86 1.32 -9.55
C ILE A 13 -13.00 2.81 -9.21
N GLY A 14 -14.09 3.45 -9.62
CA GLY A 14 -14.39 4.84 -9.27
C GLY A 14 -14.48 5.08 -7.77
N LYS A 15 -15.14 4.18 -7.01
CA LYS A 15 -15.20 4.24 -5.54
C LYS A 15 -13.83 4.02 -4.92
N VAL A 16 -13.07 3.05 -5.40
CA VAL A 16 -11.72 2.75 -4.94
C VAL A 16 -10.80 3.96 -5.16
N LEU A 17 -10.82 4.57 -6.34
CA LEU A 17 -10.07 5.78 -6.65
C LEU A 17 -10.50 6.97 -5.79
N LYS A 18 -11.80 7.15 -5.57
CA LYS A 18 -12.33 8.24 -4.73
C LYS A 18 -11.86 8.10 -3.29
N ILE A 19 -11.98 6.91 -2.71
CA ILE A 19 -11.48 6.63 -1.37
C ILE A 19 -9.98 6.87 -1.32
N PHE A 20 -9.24 6.41 -2.32
CA PHE A 20 -7.80 6.61 -2.41
C PHE A 20 -7.43 8.10 -2.51
N CYS A 21 -8.11 8.89 -3.34
CA CYS A 21 -7.87 10.33 -3.47
C CYS A 21 -8.18 11.11 -2.18
N ILE A 22 -9.25 10.75 -1.48
CA ILE A 22 -9.61 11.37 -0.20
C ILE A 22 -8.62 10.95 0.90
N SER A 23 -8.14 9.71 0.85
CA SER A 23 -7.20 9.18 1.84
C SER A 23 -5.80 9.78 1.73
N ASN A 24 -5.42 10.32 0.58
CA ASN A 24 -4.07 10.84 0.33
C ASN A 24 -3.58 11.85 1.37
N PHE A 25 -4.48 12.58 2.03
CA PHE A 25 -4.09 13.58 3.01
C PHE A 25 -3.86 13.04 4.43
N VAL A 26 -4.53 11.95 4.81
CA VAL A 26 -4.48 11.41 6.18
C VAL A 26 -3.76 10.05 6.24
N SER A 27 -3.88 9.25 5.18
CA SER A 27 -3.35 7.88 5.15
C SER A 27 -1.87 7.78 4.82
N ASP A 28 -1.29 8.82 4.18
CA ASP A 28 0.10 8.84 3.74
C ASP A 28 1.06 8.61 4.90
N MET A 29 0.76 9.23 6.02
CA MET A 29 1.59 9.17 7.21
C MET A 29 1.27 7.96 8.08
N VAL A 30 -0.01 7.55 8.10
CA VAL A 30 -0.49 6.56 9.09
C VAL A 30 -0.12 5.13 8.70
N SER A 31 -0.20 4.78 7.40
CA SER A 31 0.07 3.40 6.96
C SER A 31 1.54 3.02 7.12
N PHE A 32 2.44 3.86 6.66
CA PHE A 32 3.88 3.59 6.77
C PHE A 32 4.36 3.69 8.22
N HIS A 33 3.88 4.68 8.96
CA HIS A 33 4.11 4.79 10.39
C HIS A 33 3.69 3.51 11.13
N ARG A 34 2.48 3.02 10.88
CA ARG A 34 1.98 1.78 11.51
C ARG A 34 2.82 0.56 11.16
N LEU A 35 3.28 0.45 9.92
CA LEU A 35 4.18 -0.62 9.54
C LEU A 35 5.41 -0.66 10.42
N LEU A 36 6.06 0.48 10.62
CA LEU A 36 7.27 0.60 11.42
C LEU A 36 7.03 0.34 12.92
N VAL A 37 5.84 0.67 13.44
CA VAL A 37 5.47 0.45 14.84
C VAL A 37 5.05 -0.98 15.10
N VAL A 38 4.18 -1.54 14.26
CA VAL A 38 3.60 -2.88 14.46
C VAL A 38 4.60 -3.98 14.10
N TYR A 39 5.43 -3.73 13.10
CA TYR A 39 6.45 -4.65 12.63
C TYR A 39 7.85 -4.02 12.77
N PRO A 40 8.38 -3.89 14.00
CA PRO A 40 9.58 -3.10 14.27
C PRO A 40 10.83 -3.59 13.54
N TRP A 41 10.89 -4.86 13.14
CA TRP A 41 12.01 -5.35 12.33
C TRP A 41 12.11 -4.71 10.95
N THR A 42 11.03 -4.13 10.44
CA THR A 42 11.05 -3.40 9.15
C THR A 42 11.86 -2.12 9.22
N GLN A 43 12.10 -1.58 10.41
CA GLN A 43 12.91 -0.37 10.61
C GLN A 43 14.35 -0.54 10.09
N ARG A 44 14.88 -1.75 10.07
CA ARG A 44 16.23 -2.04 9.57
C ARG A 44 16.47 -1.63 8.12
N PHE A 45 15.41 -1.54 7.31
CA PHE A 45 15.52 -1.09 5.92
C PHE A 45 15.59 0.44 5.80
N PHE A 46 15.42 1.15 6.90
CA PHE A 46 15.29 2.61 6.95
C PHE A 46 16.28 3.27 7.92
N ASP A 47 17.47 2.69 8.03
CA ASP A 47 18.53 3.19 8.93
C ASP A 47 18.91 4.64 8.63
N SER A 48 18.81 5.05 7.36
CA SER A 48 19.09 6.43 6.93
C SER A 48 18.03 7.46 7.33
N PHE A 49 16.90 7.01 7.92
CA PHE A 49 15.79 7.90 8.27
C PHE A 49 15.99 8.62 9.61
N GLY A 50 17.00 8.25 10.38
CA GLY A 50 17.29 8.83 11.67
C GLY A 50 16.56 8.17 12.82
N ASN A 51 15.98 8.96 13.73
CA ASN A 51 15.37 8.43 14.94
C ASN A 51 14.02 7.73 14.68
N LEU A 52 14.00 6.42 14.89
CA LEU A 52 12.83 5.55 14.83
C LEU A 52 12.59 4.84 16.17
N SER A 53 13.12 5.36 17.28
CA SER A 53 13.17 4.69 18.58
C SER A 53 11.84 4.64 19.34
N SER A 54 10.87 5.45 18.94
CA SER A 54 9.55 5.48 19.57
C SER A 54 8.46 5.76 18.54
N PRO A 55 7.18 5.38 18.83
CA PRO A 55 6.07 5.72 17.95
C PRO A 55 5.95 7.22 17.65
N SER A 56 6.17 8.08 18.64
CA SER A 56 6.13 9.52 18.46
C SER A 56 7.31 10.05 17.62
N ALA A 57 8.49 9.48 17.77
CA ALA A 57 9.65 9.81 16.93
C ALA A 57 9.42 9.43 15.46
N ILE A 58 8.84 8.28 15.20
CA ILE A 58 8.46 7.82 13.86
C ILE A 58 7.41 8.75 13.26
N LEU A 59 6.38 9.10 14.02
CA LEU A 59 5.30 9.99 13.59
C LEU A 59 5.80 11.39 13.23
N GLY A 60 6.75 11.90 13.98
CA GLY A 60 7.36 13.23 13.75
C GLY A 60 8.47 13.25 12.70
N ASN A 61 8.90 12.10 12.19
CA ASN A 61 10.04 12.01 11.29
C ASN A 61 9.66 12.44 9.86
N PRO A 62 10.27 13.52 9.31
CA PRO A 62 9.93 14.02 7.98
C PRO A 62 10.26 13.04 6.85
N LYS A 63 11.27 12.19 7.01
CA LYS A 63 11.62 11.16 6.02
C LYS A 63 10.61 10.02 6.00
N VAL A 64 10.03 9.67 7.13
CA VAL A 64 8.92 8.72 7.24
C VAL A 64 7.69 9.26 6.49
N LYS A 65 7.35 10.52 6.70
CA LYS A 65 6.26 11.20 5.98
C LYS A 65 6.47 11.19 4.46
N ALA A 66 7.65 11.60 4.02
CA ALA A 66 7.98 11.67 2.60
C ALA A 66 7.93 10.29 1.94
N HIS A 67 8.43 9.26 2.62
CA HIS A 67 8.40 7.88 2.11
C HIS A 67 6.97 7.31 2.09
N GLY A 68 6.19 7.55 3.12
CA GLY A 68 4.77 7.17 3.15
C GLY A 68 4.00 7.74 1.95
N LYS A 69 4.25 9.00 1.61
CA LYS A 69 3.69 9.63 0.41
C LYS A 69 4.10 8.93 -0.89
N LYS A 70 5.36 8.54 -1.02
CA LYS A 70 5.86 7.77 -2.18
C LYS A 70 5.18 6.41 -2.28
N VAL A 71 5.02 5.71 -1.16
CA VAL A 71 4.34 4.41 -1.10
C VAL A 71 2.91 4.54 -1.62
N LEU A 72 2.17 5.52 -1.15
CA LEU A 72 0.78 5.73 -1.59
C LEU A 72 0.67 6.16 -3.04
N THR A 73 1.57 6.99 -3.52
CA THR A 73 1.65 7.33 -4.95
C THR A 73 1.82 6.06 -5.79
N SER A 74 2.66 5.13 -5.34
CA SER A 74 2.85 3.83 -6.01
C SER A 74 1.58 2.99 -6.02
N PHE A 75 0.81 2.94 -4.93
CA PHE A 75 -0.48 2.25 -4.90
C PHE A 75 -1.51 2.91 -5.83
N GLY A 76 -1.50 4.24 -5.93
CA GLY A 76 -2.32 4.97 -6.89
C GLY A 76 -2.00 4.59 -8.34
N GLU A 77 -0.73 4.49 -8.68
CA GLU A 77 -0.29 4.01 -9.98
C GLU A 77 -0.69 2.54 -10.22
N ALA A 78 -0.65 1.71 -9.19
CA ALA A 78 -1.11 0.33 -9.28
C ALA A 78 -2.59 0.24 -9.66
N ILE A 79 -3.45 1.04 -9.03
CA ILE A 79 -4.88 1.07 -9.33
C ILE A 79 -5.15 1.44 -10.79
N LYS A 80 -4.36 2.36 -11.33
CA LYS A 80 -4.45 2.79 -12.73
C LYS A 80 -3.92 1.76 -13.73
N ASN A 81 -3.06 0.85 -13.29
CA ASN A 81 -2.34 -0.11 -14.13
C ASN A 81 -2.62 -1.56 -13.74
N MET A 82 -3.81 -1.87 -13.25
CA MET A 82 -4.16 -3.22 -12.78
C MET A 82 -3.96 -4.31 -13.84
N ASP A 83 -4.09 -3.96 -15.12
CA ASP A 83 -3.89 -4.89 -16.23
C ASP A 83 -2.42 -5.15 -16.58
N ASN A 84 -1.51 -4.34 -16.03
CA ASN A 84 -0.10 -4.37 -16.41
C ASN A 84 0.84 -4.06 -15.23
N LEU A 85 0.56 -4.62 -14.07
CA LEU A 85 1.33 -4.35 -12.85
C LEU A 85 2.79 -4.77 -12.94
N LYS A 86 3.09 -5.90 -13.57
CA LYS A 86 4.47 -6.40 -13.70
C LYS A 86 5.36 -5.42 -14.44
N THR A 87 4.87 -4.83 -15.52
CA THR A 87 5.60 -3.82 -16.28
C THR A 87 5.69 -2.50 -15.52
N ALA A 88 4.59 -2.05 -14.93
CA ALA A 88 4.54 -0.80 -14.17
C ALA A 88 5.50 -0.81 -12.97
N PHE A 89 5.66 -1.95 -12.31
CA PHE A 89 6.50 -2.12 -11.13
C PHE A 89 7.85 -2.78 -11.37
N ALA A 90 8.22 -3.05 -12.62
CA ALA A 90 9.45 -3.77 -12.96
C ALA A 90 10.71 -3.10 -12.39
N LYS A 91 10.84 -1.79 -12.55
CA LYS A 91 11.98 -1.01 -12.01
C LYS A 91 11.99 -0.98 -10.49
N LEU A 92 10.81 -0.87 -9.88
CA LEU A 92 10.68 -0.83 -8.43
C LEU A 92 10.97 -2.21 -7.81
N SER A 93 10.54 -3.29 -8.46
CA SER A 93 10.88 -4.66 -8.08
C SER A 93 12.40 -4.89 -8.12
N GLU A 94 13.04 -4.48 -9.20
CA GLU A 94 14.49 -4.56 -9.37
C GLU A 94 15.25 -3.78 -8.28
N LEU A 95 14.81 -2.57 -7.97
CA LEU A 95 15.38 -1.76 -6.89
C LEU A 95 15.30 -2.46 -5.52
N HIS A 96 14.15 -3.02 -5.18
CA HIS A 96 13.94 -3.71 -3.90
C HIS A 96 14.72 -5.02 -3.83
N CYS A 97 14.80 -5.75 -4.93
CA CYS A 97 15.56 -7.00 -5.01
C CYS A 97 17.07 -6.75 -4.94
N ASP A 98 17.58 -5.95 -5.86
CA ASP A 98 19.02 -5.87 -6.13
C ASP A 98 19.77 -4.90 -5.22
N LYS A 99 19.12 -3.81 -4.81
CA LYS A 99 19.74 -2.76 -3.98
C LYS A 99 19.31 -2.79 -2.53
N LEU A 100 18.04 -2.99 -2.27
CA LEU A 100 17.48 -2.90 -0.92
C LEU A 100 17.41 -4.26 -0.21
N HIS A 101 17.43 -5.36 -0.96
CA HIS A 101 17.36 -6.73 -0.45
C HIS A 101 16.19 -6.94 0.53
N VAL A 102 15.03 -6.42 0.19
CA VAL A 102 13.82 -6.51 1.01
C VAL A 102 13.15 -7.85 0.78
N ASP A 103 12.87 -8.59 1.85
CA ASP A 103 12.09 -9.83 1.77
C ASP A 103 10.67 -9.52 1.22
N PRO A 104 10.22 -10.24 0.17
CA PRO A 104 8.91 -10.02 -0.44
C PRO A 104 7.73 -10.10 0.52
N GLU A 105 7.82 -10.85 1.62
CA GLU A 105 6.78 -10.90 2.64
C GLU A 105 6.47 -9.53 3.26
N ASN A 106 7.44 -8.62 3.30
CA ASN A 106 7.24 -7.27 3.81
C ASN A 106 6.26 -6.44 2.96
N PHE A 107 6.14 -6.73 1.67
CA PHE A 107 5.15 -6.08 0.81
C PHE A 107 3.72 -6.46 1.19
N LYS A 108 3.50 -7.71 1.61
CA LYS A 108 2.21 -8.17 2.13
C LYS A 108 1.85 -7.52 3.45
N LEU A 109 2.83 -7.35 4.34
CA LEU A 109 2.63 -6.66 5.61
C LEU A 109 2.18 -5.22 5.41
N LEU A 110 2.86 -4.49 4.53
CA LEU A 110 2.49 -3.12 4.19
C LEU A 110 1.07 -3.04 3.60
N GLY A 111 0.74 -3.95 2.71
CA GLY A 111 -0.59 -4.03 2.12
C GLY A 111 -1.69 -4.29 3.14
N ASN A 112 -1.47 -5.17 4.09
CA ASN A 112 -2.42 -5.46 5.16
C ASN A 112 -2.63 -4.25 6.07
N VAL A 113 -1.57 -3.54 6.42
CA VAL A 113 -1.65 -2.29 7.20
C VAL A 113 -2.45 -1.23 6.44
N LEU A 114 -2.21 -1.07 5.14
CA LEU A 114 -2.96 -0.13 4.31
C LEU A 114 -4.46 -0.42 4.31
N VAL A 115 -4.86 -1.67 4.13
CA VAL A 115 -6.27 -2.09 4.16
C VAL A 115 -6.89 -1.78 5.52
N CYS A 116 -6.21 -2.07 6.61
CA CYS A 116 -6.68 -1.78 7.97
C CYS A 116 -6.87 -0.29 8.21
N VAL A 117 -5.94 0.55 7.75
CA VAL A 117 -6.03 2.01 7.89
C VAL A 117 -7.20 2.56 7.07
N LEU A 118 -7.40 2.09 5.85
CA LEU A 118 -8.54 2.50 5.03
C LEU A 118 -9.87 2.10 5.66
N ALA A 119 -9.97 0.87 6.16
CA ALA A 119 -11.18 0.39 6.85
C ALA A 119 -11.51 1.24 8.08
N HIS A 120 -10.50 1.61 8.85
CA HIS A 120 -10.68 2.45 10.04
C HIS A 120 -11.14 3.86 9.68
N ASN A 121 -10.54 4.48 8.65
CA ASN A 121 -10.83 5.87 8.29
C ASN A 121 -12.16 6.04 7.57
N PHE A 122 -12.58 5.07 6.77
CA PHE A 122 -13.76 5.18 5.93
C PHE A 122 -15.00 4.45 6.47
N GLY A 123 -14.83 3.60 7.49
CA GLY A 123 -15.95 2.94 8.17
C GLY A 123 -16.95 2.30 7.19
N LYS A 124 -18.19 2.81 7.18
CA LYS A 124 -19.29 2.26 6.34
C LYS A 124 -19.06 2.40 4.84
N GLU A 125 -18.28 3.38 4.40
CA GLU A 125 -17.94 3.56 2.97
C GLU A 125 -16.97 2.48 2.48
N PHE A 126 -16.22 1.89 3.38
CA PHE A 126 -15.33 0.76 3.10
C PHE A 126 -16.11 -0.56 3.15
N THR A 127 -16.95 -0.75 2.13
CA THR A 127 -17.82 -1.93 2.01
C THR A 127 -17.02 -3.20 1.76
N PRO A 128 -17.60 -4.41 1.96
CA PRO A 128 -16.94 -5.68 1.63
C PRO A 128 -16.44 -5.74 0.16
N GLN A 129 -17.18 -5.15 -0.76
CA GLN A 129 -16.79 -5.08 -2.17
C GLN A 129 -15.57 -4.20 -2.39
N VAL A 130 -15.54 -3.04 -1.74
CA VAL A 130 -14.39 -2.12 -1.78
C VAL A 130 -13.17 -2.77 -1.13
N GLN A 131 -13.33 -3.43 0.02
CA GLN A 131 -12.26 -4.17 0.68
C GLN A 131 -11.68 -5.26 -0.21
N ALA A 132 -12.53 -6.07 -0.85
CA ALA A 132 -12.09 -7.12 -1.77
C ALA A 132 -11.28 -6.55 -2.95
N ALA A 133 -11.70 -5.39 -3.48
CA ALA A 133 -10.99 -4.71 -4.55
C ALA A 133 -9.59 -4.23 -4.08
N TYR A 134 -9.49 -3.62 -2.90
CA TYR A 134 -8.19 -3.21 -2.34
C TYR A 134 -7.28 -4.40 -2.04
N GLN A 135 -7.81 -5.50 -1.56
CA GLN A 135 -7.03 -6.72 -1.33
C GLN A 135 -6.45 -7.28 -2.63
N LYS A 136 -7.18 -7.21 -3.73
CA LYS A 136 -6.65 -7.56 -5.06
C LYS A 136 -5.53 -6.62 -5.50
N VAL A 137 -5.68 -5.32 -5.31
CA VAL A 137 -4.64 -4.34 -5.61
C VAL A 137 -3.37 -4.64 -4.80
N VAL A 138 -3.52 -4.82 -3.50
CA VAL A 138 -2.42 -5.11 -2.59
C VAL A 138 -1.70 -6.41 -2.96
N ALA A 139 -2.45 -7.48 -3.23
CA ALA A 139 -1.88 -8.76 -3.66
C ALA A 139 -1.15 -8.62 -5.01
N GLY A 140 -1.74 -7.90 -5.95
CA GLY A 140 -1.13 -7.64 -7.25
C GLY A 140 0.17 -6.85 -7.16
N VAL A 141 0.21 -5.82 -6.32
CA VAL A 141 1.43 -5.03 -6.05
C VAL A 141 2.51 -5.90 -5.40
N ALA A 142 2.16 -6.68 -4.39
CA ALA A 142 3.10 -7.57 -3.72
C ALA A 142 3.71 -8.59 -4.69
N ASN A 143 2.89 -9.20 -5.54
CA ASN A 143 3.35 -10.13 -6.58
C ASN A 143 4.23 -9.43 -7.63
N ALA A 144 3.86 -8.24 -8.07
CA ALA A 144 4.63 -7.48 -9.03
C ALA A 144 6.00 -7.07 -8.48
N LEU A 145 6.07 -6.64 -7.22
CA LEU A 145 7.32 -6.31 -6.54
C LEU A 145 8.19 -7.53 -6.27
N ALA A 146 7.60 -8.70 -6.08
CA ALA A 146 8.32 -9.95 -5.87
C ALA A 146 8.84 -10.58 -7.18
N HIS A 147 8.40 -10.10 -8.34
CA HIS A 147 8.67 -10.74 -9.63
C HIS A 147 10.15 -10.90 -9.96
N LYS A 148 10.99 -9.94 -9.59
CA LYS A 148 12.46 -9.97 -9.86
C LYS A 148 13.26 -10.82 -8.86
N TYR A 149 12.61 -11.36 -7.83
CA TYR A 149 13.27 -12.22 -6.81
C TYR A 149 13.47 -13.67 -7.26
N HIS A 150 13.09 -14.01 -8.47
CA HIS A 150 13.24 -15.36 -9.01
C HIS A 150 14.37 -15.48 -10.02
#